data_a16eda857f1cb17542004adea907c53e
#
_entry.id   a16eda857f1cb17542004adea907c53e
#
_cell.length_a   1.000
_cell.length_b   1.000
_cell.length_c   1.000
_cell.angle_alpha   90.00
_cell.angle_beta   90.00
_cell.angle_gamma   90.00
#
_symmetry.space_group_name_H-M   'P 1'
#
loop_
_entity.id
_entity.type
_entity.pdbx_description
1 polymer ?
#
loop_
_entity_poly.entity_id
_entity_poly.type
_entity_poly.pdbx_seq_one_letter_code
_entity_poly.pdbx_strand_id
1 'polypeptide(L)'
;MRVVLPLYSLIKTNKMKTLIIHPKDKSTQFLDIVYNPIPNKTIITGGVSQVDLIKLIEEHDRVMMCGHGSPYGLFAVGQFPDSKGYIIGSSMVETLMKKDNSIFIWCNADQFVNFHKLKGFYSGMFISEVGEAYYCGLPGTTQDIVDESNFGFCNLLSDCINEPQEVMYDTIRKTYGEIAETNPVAHYNYNRLYLQNEKI
;
A
#
# COMPACT_ATOMS: atom_id res chain seq x y z
N MET A 1 11.17 26.39 5.62
CA MET A 1 12.25 25.84 6.49
C MET A 1 12.61 24.48 5.92
N ARG A 2 13.77 24.31 5.27
CA ARG A 2 14.20 23.00 4.75
C ARG A 2 14.58 22.14 5.94
N VAL A 3 13.84 21.07 6.19
CA VAL A 3 14.22 20.01 7.14
C VAL A 3 15.44 19.29 6.56
N VAL A 4 16.60 19.53 7.13
CA VAL A 4 17.82 18.79 6.77
C VAL A 4 17.69 17.42 7.45
N LEU A 5 17.29 16.42 6.65
CA LEU A 5 17.31 15.02 7.11
C LEU A 5 18.75 14.62 7.46
N PRO A 6 18.98 13.90 8.56
CA PRO A 6 20.32 13.45 8.91
C PRO A 6 20.85 12.50 7.83
N LEU A 7 22.08 12.73 7.39
CA LEU A 7 22.80 11.96 6.35
C LEU A 7 22.72 10.43 6.56
N TYR A 8 22.53 10.00 7.79
CA TYR A 8 22.45 8.59 8.20
C TYR A 8 21.15 7.90 7.75
N SER A 9 20.03 8.64 7.64
CA SER A 9 18.78 8.09 7.13
C SER A 9 18.86 7.86 5.62
N LEU A 10 19.48 8.77 4.89
CA LEU A 10 19.69 8.68 3.43
C LEU A 10 20.58 7.49 3.01
N ILE A 11 21.61 7.15 3.83
CA ILE A 11 22.50 6.01 3.53
C ILE A 11 21.79 4.67 3.77
N LYS A 12 20.90 4.59 4.76
CA LYS A 12 20.16 3.37 5.09
C LYS A 12 19.06 3.08 4.07
N THR A 13 18.36 4.10 3.58
CA THR A 13 17.30 3.97 2.57
C THR A 13 17.84 3.56 1.19
N ASN A 14 19.04 4.03 0.83
CA ASN A 14 19.67 3.67 -0.46
C ASN A 14 20.14 2.21 -0.54
N LYS A 15 20.22 1.49 0.59
CA LYS A 15 20.61 0.07 0.65
C LYS A 15 19.42 -0.88 0.77
N MET A 16 18.26 -0.41 1.22
CA MET A 16 17.09 -1.23 1.45
C MET A 16 16.51 -1.74 0.12
N LYS A 17 16.47 -3.05 -0.06
CA LYS A 17 15.83 -3.69 -1.21
C LYS A 17 14.32 -3.76 -0.98
N THR A 18 13.55 -3.19 -1.89
CA THR A 18 12.08 -3.21 -1.81
C THR A 18 11.47 -4.05 -2.93
N LEU A 19 10.67 -5.03 -2.56
CA LEU A 19 9.82 -5.77 -3.50
C LEU A 19 8.47 -5.07 -3.60
N ILE A 20 8.07 -4.71 -4.82
CA ILE A 20 6.74 -4.19 -5.13
C ILE A 20 5.95 -5.31 -5.80
N ILE A 21 4.81 -5.66 -5.23
CA ILE A 21 3.86 -6.63 -5.79
C ILE A 21 2.60 -5.83 -6.15
N HIS A 22 2.44 -5.52 -7.43
CA HIS A 22 1.33 -4.74 -7.96
C HIS A 22 0.79 -5.44 -9.21
N PRO A 23 -0.20 -6.35 -9.07
CA PRO A 23 -0.83 -7.04 -10.19
C PRO A 23 -1.34 -6.03 -11.22
N LYS A 24 -0.97 -6.21 -12.48
CA LYS A 24 -1.24 -5.25 -13.56
C LYS A 24 -2.74 -5.10 -13.80
N ASP A 25 -3.29 -3.94 -13.43
CA ASP A 25 -4.66 -3.54 -13.67
C ASP A 25 -4.74 -2.03 -13.93
N LYS A 26 -5.60 -1.61 -14.88
CA LYS A 26 -5.72 -0.19 -15.26
C LYS A 26 -6.31 0.67 -14.14
N SER A 27 -7.27 0.13 -13.39
CA SER A 27 -7.97 0.86 -12.35
C SER A 27 -7.09 1.18 -11.13
N THR A 28 -6.02 0.40 -10.92
CA THR A 28 -5.05 0.60 -9.82
C THR A 28 -3.73 1.23 -10.28
N GLN A 29 -3.59 1.55 -11.58
CA GLN A 29 -2.34 2.07 -12.15
C GLN A 29 -1.87 3.40 -11.50
N PHE A 30 -2.77 4.20 -10.95
CA PHE A 30 -2.41 5.44 -10.23
C PHE A 30 -1.49 5.18 -9.02
N LEU A 31 -1.50 3.96 -8.45
CA LEU A 31 -0.62 3.54 -7.37
C LEU A 31 0.87 3.46 -7.78
N ASP A 32 1.18 3.46 -9.09
CA ASP A 32 2.56 3.49 -9.60
C ASP A 32 3.33 4.70 -9.07
N ILE A 33 2.65 5.82 -8.85
CA ILE A 33 3.21 7.06 -8.30
C ILE A 33 3.91 6.81 -6.96
N VAL A 34 3.33 5.96 -6.11
CA VAL A 34 3.80 5.73 -4.74
C VAL A 34 5.22 5.16 -4.71
N TYR A 35 5.53 4.20 -5.59
CA TYR A 35 6.82 3.51 -5.54
C TYR A 35 7.84 4.01 -6.57
N ASN A 36 7.49 5.00 -7.40
CA ASN A 36 8.42 5.59 -8.36
C ASN A 36 9.73 6.08 -7.72
N PRO A 37 9.74 6.79 -6.58
CA PRO A 37 10.97 7.31 -5.97
C PRO A 37 11.79 6.26 -5.21
N ILE A 38 11.33 5.02 -5.08
CA ILE A 38 12.09 3.98 -4.36
C ILE A 38 13.31 3.58 -5.19
N PRO A 39 14.55 3.76 -4.70
CA PRO A 39 15.75 3.58 -5.54
C PRO A 39 16.07 2.12 -5.84
N ASN A 40 15.98 1.24 -4.85
CA ASN A 40 16.34 -0.17 -4.92
C ASN A 40 15.09 -1.04 -4.91
N LYS A 41 14.35 -1.08 -6.04
CA LYS A 41 13.09 -1.82 -6.11
C LYS A 41 13.10 -2.89 -7.20
N THR A 42 12.43 -3.99 -6.90
CA THR A 42 12.00 -5.01 -7.87
C THR A 42 10.49 -4.93 -7.99
N ILE A 43 9.94 -4.80 -9.20
CA ILE A 43 8.50 -4.67 -9.42
C ILE A 43 7.98 -5.95 -10.07
N ILE A 44 6.97 -6.57 -9.47
CA ILE A 44 6.29 -7.76 -9.95
C ILE A 44 4.83 -7.39 -10.25
N THR A 45 4.48 -7.42 -11.53
CA THR A 45 3.13 -7.11 -12.03
C THR A 45 2.39 -8.36 -12.54
N GLY A 46 3.08 -9.49 -12.66
CA GLY A 46 2.56 -10.77 -13.14
C GLY A 46 3.68 -11.74 -13.51
N GLY A 47 3.30 -12.92 -14.03
CA GLY A 47 4.23 -13.89 -14.62
C GLY A 47 5.11 -14.68 -13.63
N VAL A 48 4.95 -14.49 -12.32
CA VAL A 48 5.75 -15.17 -11.28
C VAL A 48 4.88 -16.20 -10.56
N SER A 49 5.45 -17.38 -10.29
CA SER A 49 4.79 -18.42 -9.49
C SER A 49 4.71 -18.03 -8.01
N GLN A 50 3.79 -18.62 -7.25
CA GLN A 50 3.73 -18.38 -5.79
C GLN A 50 5.02 -18.81 -5.08
N VAL A 51 5.65 -19.90 -5.52
CA VAL A 51 6.90 -20.39 -4.95
C VAL A 51 8.05 -19.40 -5.18
N ASP A 52 8.15 -18.85 -6.38
CA ASP A 52 9.19 -17.86 -6.68
C ASP A 52 8.90 -16.52 -6.00
N LEU A 53 7.63 -16.15 -5.83
CA LEU A 53 7.26 -14.96 -5.09
C LEU A 53 7.66 -15.05 -3.60
N ILE A 54 7.52 -16.22 -2.96
CA ILE A 54 8.00 -16.44 -1.59
C ILE A 54 9.51 -16.18 -1.51
N LYS A 55 10.31 -16.73 -2.46
CA LYS A 55 11.76 -16.47 -2.49
C LYS A 55 12.07 -14.98 -2.66
N LEU A 56 11.35 -14.30 -3.57
CA LEU A 56 11.52 -12.85 -3.76
C LEU A 56 11.19 -12.07 -2.49
N ILE A 57 10.12 -12.43 -1.76
CA ILE A 57 9.80 -11.82 -0.47
C ILE A 57 10.96 -12.04 0.51
N GLU A 58 11.52 -13.24 0.58
CA GLU A 58 12.64 -13.56 1.49
C GLU A 58 13.91 -12.74 1.18
N GLU A 59 14.22 -12.53 -0.10
CA GLU A 59 15.41 -11.83 -0.60
C GLU A 59 15.37 -10.30 -0.46
N HIS A 60 14.21 -9.72 -0.15
CA HIS A 60 14.02 -8.27 -0.03
C HIS A 60 13.80 -7.85 1.42
N ASP A 61 14.27 -6.66 1.77
CA ASP A 61 14.17 -6.12 3.13
C ASP A 61 12.76 -5.60 3.44
N ARG A 62 12.09 -5.01 2.45
CA ARG A 62 10.74 -4.44 2.53
C ARG A 62 9.87 -5.00 1.42
N VAL A 63 8.58 -5.20 1.73
CA VAL A 63 7.57 -5.60 0.75
C VAL A 63 6.46 -4.55 0.71
N MET A 64 6.16 -4.04 -0.49
CA MET A 64 4.99 -3.22 -0.75
C MET A 64 4.04 -3.99 -1.67
N MET A 65 2.81 -4.11 -1.25
CA MET A 65 1.75 -4.85 -1.92
C MET A 65 0.59 -3.89 -2.17
N CYS A 66 0.19 -3.72 -3.42
CA CYS A 66 -0.87 -2.79 -3.79
C CYS A 66 -1.68 -3.28 -4.97
N GLY A 67 -2.95 -2.87 -5.03
CA GLY A 67 -3.90 -3.27 -6.05
C GLY A 67 -5.28 -3.60 -5.49
N HIS A 68 -6.05 -4.40 -6.21
CA HIS A 68 -7.33 -4.91 -5.72
C HIS A 68 -7.16 -6.04 -4.71
N GLY A 69 -8.04 -6.09 -3.72
CA GLY A 69 -8.00 -7.15 -2.72
C GLY A 69 -9.27 -7.26 -1.89
N SER A 70 -9.19 -8.10 -0.87
CA SER A 70 -10.27 -8.40 0.06
C SER A 70 -9.68 -8.69 1.46
N PRO A 71 -10.53 -8.99 2.47
CA PRO A 71 -10.06 -9.48 3.78
C PRO A 71 -9.14 -10.71 3.73
N TYR A 72 -9.13 -11.44 2.61
CA TYR A 72 -8.35 -12.67 2.45
C TYR A 72 -7.01 -12.46 1.74
N GLY A 73 -6.75 -11.26 1.20
CA GLY A 73 -5.49 -10.93 0.57
C GLY A 73 -5.59 -10.08 -0.71
N LEU A 74 -4.46 -9.91 -1.37
CA LEU A 74 -4.30 -9.19 -2.64
C LEU A 74 -4.69 -10.10 -3.81
N PHE A 75 -5.54 -9.62 -4.72
CA PHE A 75 -5.96 -10.36 -5.90
C PHE A 75 -4.83 -10.49 -6.93
N ALA A 76 -4.81 -11.63 -7.61
CA ALA A 76 -3.89 -11.91 -8.70
C ALA A 76 -4.31 -11.29 -10.05
N VAL A 77 -5.56 -10.88 -10.19
CA VAL A 77 -6.23 -10.32 -11.39
C VAL A 77 -5.88 -11.04 -12.70
N GLY A 78 -5.71 -12.38 -12.64
CA GLY A 78 -5.37 -13.20 -13.80
C GLY A 78 -3.91 -13.08 -14.29
N GLN A 79 -3.03 -12.37 -13.59
CA GLN A 79 -1.66 -12.10 -14.02
C GLN A 79 -0.63 -13.13 -13.52
N PHE A 80 -1.01 -14.04 -12.62
CA PHE A 80 -0.10 -15.00 -11.98
C PHE A 80 -0.54 -16.45 -12.27
N PRO A 81 0.36 -17.32 -12.79
CA PRO A 81 -0.02 -18.59 -13.42
C PRO A 81 -0.62 -19.62 -12.46
N ASP A 82 -0.20 -19.67 -11.21
CA ASP A 82 -0.63 -20.66 -10.21
C ASP A 82 -1.44 -20.09 -9.05
N SER A 83 -1.87 -18.82 -9.19
CA SER A 83 -2.72 -18.17 -8.20
C SER A 83 -4.15 -18.67 -8.30
N LYS A 84 -4.74 -19.02 -7.16
CA LYS A 84 -6.17 -19.35 -7.03
C LYS A 84 -7.00 -18.11 -6.71
N GLY A 85 -6.81 -17.02 -7.48
CA GLY A 85 -7.47 -15.72 -7.28
C GLY A 85 -6.67 -14.72 -6.42
N TYR A 86 -5.83 -15.21 -5.50
CA TYR A 86 -4.98 -14.37 -4.64
C TYR A 86 -3.50 -14.60 -4.94
N ILE A 87 -2.75 -13.50 -5.08
CA ILE A 87 -1.28 -13.59 -5.14
C ILE A 87 -0.64 -13.45 -3.76
N ILE A 88 -1.25 -12.64 -2.90
CA ILE A 88 -0.92 -12.61 -1.47
C ILE A 88 -2.12 -13.15 -0.72
N GLY A 89 -1.92 -14.17 0.08
CA GLY A 89 -2.94 -14.81 0.90
C GLY A 89 -2.31 -15.53 2.10
N SER A 90 -3.08 -16.39 2.77
CA SER A 90 -2.63 -17.09 3.98
C SER A 90 -1.36 -17.90 3.79
N SER A 91 -1.07 -18.43 2.58
CA SER A 91 0.16 -19.17 2.27
C SER A 91 1.45 -18.32 2.35
N MET A 92 1.32 -16.98 2.28
CA MET A 92 2.46 -16.05 2.34
C MET A 92 2.72 -15.49 3.75
N VAL A 93 1.81 -15.72 4.69
CA VAL A 93 1.81 -15.07 6.02
C VAL A 93 3.09 -15.35 6.79
N GLU A 94 3.55 -16.60 6.83
CA GLU A 94 4.77 -16.95 7.57
C GLU A 94 5.99 -16.18 7.08
N THR A 95 6.08 -15.94 5.78
CA THR A 95 7.18 -15.16 5.18
C THR A 95 7.00 -13.67 5.44
N LEU A 96 5.77 -13.15 5.36
CA LEU A 96 5.46 -11.74 5.64
C LEU A 96 5.67 -11.37 7.11
N MET A 97 5.42 -12.29 8.05
CA MET A 97 5.68 -12.08 9.49
C MET A 97 7.15 -11.77 9.82
N LYS A 98 8.07 -12.10 8.92
CA LYS A 98 9.51 -11.81 9.04
C LYS A 98 9.88 -10.40 8.54
N LYS A 99 8.90 -9.63 8.02
CA LYS A 99 9.12 -8.31 7.43
C LYS A 99 8.50 -7.22 8.29
N ASP A 100 9.34 -6.35 8.86
CA ASP A 100 8.89 -5.32 9.81
C ASP A 100 8.33 -4.05 9.14
N ASN A 101 8.67 -3.78 7.87
CA ASN A 101 8.33 -2.55 7.17
C ASN A 101 7.43 -2.79 5.94
N SER A 102 6.47 -3.72 6.05
CA SER A 102 5.56 -4.02 4.95
C SER A 102 4.51 -2.92 4.74
N ILE A 103 4.06 -2.78 3.50
CA ILE A 103 3.01 -1.82 3.10
C ILE A 103 1.93 -2.60 2.35
N PHE A 104 0.68 -2.45 2.82
CA PHE A 104 -0.47 -3.20 2.30
C PHE A 104 -1.55 -2.21 1.85
N ILE A 105 -1.66 -1.95 0.57
CA ILE A 105 -2.63 -1.02 -0.02
C ILE A 105 -3.57 -1.78 -0.95
N TRP A 106 -4.63 -2.32 -0.38
CA TRP A 106 -5.77 -2.89 -1.10
C TRP A 106 -7.03 -2.81 -0.23
N CYS A 107 -8.20 -2.96 -0.83
CA CYS A 107 -9.48 -2.90 -0.11
C CYS A 107 -9.57 -3.98 0.97
N ASN A 108 -9.78 -3.55 2.22
CA ASN A 108 -9.85 -4.40 3.42
C ASN A 108 -8.55 -5.12 3.78
N ALA A 109 -7.38 -4.53 3.48
CA ALA A 109 -6.09 -5.04 3.95
C ALA A 109 -6.00 -5.04 5.49
N ASP A 110 -6.69 -4.13 6.17
CA ASP A 110 -6.80 -4.06 7.63
C ASP A 110 -7.28 -5.38 8.24
N GLN A 111 -8.26 -6.03 7.63
CA GLN A 111 -8.77 -7.31 8.12
C GLN A 111 -7.73 -8.43 7.96
N PHE A 112 -7.01 -8.47 6.83
CA PHE A 112 -5.93 -9.42 6.60
C PHE A 112 -4.77 -9.21 7.58
N VAL A 113 -4.30 -7.98 7.70
CA VAL A 113 -3.16 -7.61 8.56
C VAL A 113 -3.47 -7.91 10.04
N ASN A 114 -4.65 -7.50 10.52
CA ASN A 114 -5.07 -7.72 11.90
C ASN A 114 -5.28 -9.21 12.21
N PHE A 115 -5.95 -9.95 11.33
CA PHE A 115 -6.20 -11.38 11.52
C PHE A 115 -4.89 -12.19 11.61
N HIS A 116 -3.93 -11.85 10.76
CA HIS A 116 -2.63 -12.54 10.72
C HIS A 116 -1.55 -11.89 11.60
N LYS A 117 -1.88 -10.82 12.33
CA LYS A 117 -0.95 -10.07 13.21
C LYS A 117 0.32 -9.64 12.48
N LEU A 118 0.16 -9.16 11.26
CA LEU A 118 1.27 -8.63 10.45
C LEU A 118 1.62 -7.22 10.89
N LYS A 119 2.84 -6.78 10.57
CA LYS A 119 3.32 -5.43 10.86
C LYS A 119 3.39 -4.61 9.58
N GLY A 120 3.17 -3.32 9.70
CA GLY A 120 3.35 -2.38 8.61
C GLY A 120 2.29 -1.29 8.54
N PHE A 121 2.35 -0.52 7.47
CA PHE A 121 1.34 0.46 7.08
C PHE A 121 0.29 -0.23 6.19
N TYR A 122 -0.99 0.01 6.44
CA TYR A 122 -2.06 -0.64 5.67
C TYR A 122 -3.33 0.20 5.57
N SER A 123 -4.11 -0.07 4.50
CA SER A 123 -5.43 0.51 4.27
C SER A 123 -6.55 -0.45 4.69
N GLY A 124 -7.69 0.11 5.08
CA GLY A 124 -8.97 -0.60 5.10
C GLY A 124 -9.62 -0.59 3.71
N MET A 125 -10.96 -0.57 3.66
CA MET A 125 -11.67 -0.29 2.41
C MET A 125 -11.25 1.10 1.92
N PHE A 126 -10.68 1.16 0.72
CA PHE A 126 -10.15 2.36 0.11
C PHE A 126 -10.92 2.66 -1.17
N ILE A 127 -11.60 3.82 -1.21
CA ILE A 127 -12.33 4.26 -2.39
C ILE A 127 -11.33 4.78 -3.42
N SER A 128 -11.30 4.13 -4.58
CA SER A 128 -10.45 4.48 -5.72
C SER A 128 -11.23 4.72 -7.01
N GLU A 129 -12.53 4.40 -7.01
CA GLU A 129 -13.43 4.54 -8.15
C GLU A 129 -14.80 5.09 -7.72
N VAL A 130 -15.51 5.76 -8.65
CA VAL A 130 -16.86 6.33 -8.40
C VAL A 130 -17.86 5.27 -7.95
N GLY A 131 -17.79 4.06 -8.54
CA GLY A 131 -18.65 2.95 -8.16
C GLY A 131 -18.47 2.54 -6.69
N GLU A 132 -17.26 2.50 -6.21
CA GLU A 132 -16.95 2.21 -4.79
C GLU A 132 -17.46 3.31 -3.87
N ALA A 133 -17.34 4.59 -4.27
CA ALA A 133 -17.88 5.71 -3.51
C ALA A 133 -19.39 5.57 -3.31
N TYR A 134 -20.13 5.19 -4.35
CA TYR A 134 -21.56 4.93 -4.26
C TYR A 134 -21.88 3.83 -3.22
N TYR A 135 -21.19 2.69 -3.30
CA TYR A 135 -21.40 1.57 -2.36
C TYR A 135 -20.99 1.92 -0.92
N CYS A 136 -20.02 2.82 -0.77
CA CYS A 136 -19.57 3.30 0.55
C CYS A 136 -20.44 4.44 1.12
N GLY A 137 -21.59 4.74 0.51
CA GLY A 137 -22.55 5.72 1.03
C GLY A 137 -22.22 7.16 0.66
N LEU A 138 -21.44 7.38 -0.41
CA LEU A 138 -21.11 8.69 -0.97
C LEU A 138 -21.76 8.87 -2.37
N PRO A 139 -23.10 8.87 -2.47
CA PRO A 139 -23.77 9.10 -3.74
C PRO A 139 -23.51 10.53 -4.24
N GLY A 140 -23.37 10.69 -5.56
CA GLY A 140 -23.07 11.99 -6.17
C GLY A 140 -21.59 12.35 -6.21
N THR A 141 -20.69 11.47 -5.76
CA THR A 141 -19.24 11.61 -5.96
C THR A 141 -18.91 11.61 -7.46
N THR A 142 -18.13 12.60 -7.90
CA THR A 142 -17.63 12.71 -9.26
C THR A 142 -16.26 12.06 -9.42
N GLN A 143 -15.83 11.81 -10.66
CA GLN A 143 -14.49 11.29 -10.93
C GLN A 143 -13.40 12.26 -10.42
N ASP A 144 -13.60 13.56 -10.60
CA ASP A 144 -12.63 14.59 -10.12
C ASP A 144 -12.40 14.51 -8.61
N ILE A 145 -13.46 14.27 -7.83
CA ILE A 145 -13.35 14.11 -6.36
C ILE A 145 -12.56 12.85 -6.01
N VAL A 146 -12.78 11.75 -6.73
CA VAL A 146 -12.03 10.50 -6.54
C VAL A 146 -10.57 10.70 -6.94
N ASP A 147 -10.32 11.33 -8.10
CA ASP A 147 -8.98 11.55 -8.61
C ASP A 147 -8.16 12.47 -7.69
N GLU A 148 -8.76 13.54 -7.17
CA GLU A 148 -8.11 14.41 -6.18
C GLU A 148 -7.69 13.63 -4.93
N SER A 149 -8.59 12.78 -4.40
CA SER A 149 -8.28 11.91 -3.26
C SER A 149 -7.13 10.95 -3.56
N ASN A 150 -7.21 10.25 -4.72
CA ASN A 150 -6.24 9.24 -5.12
C ASN A 150 -4.86 9.84 -5.36
N PHE A 151 -4.78 10.92 -6.15
CA PHE A 151 -3.51 11.59 -6.44
C PHE A 151 -2.94 12.29 -5.21
N GLY A 152 -3.80 12.90 -4.38
CA GLY A 152 -3.40 13.47 -3.10
C GLY A 152 -2.73 12.43 -2.19
N PHE A 153 -3.37 11.29 -1.99
CA PHE A 153 -2.81 10.18 -1.21
C PHE A 153 -1.50 9.64 -1.81
N CYS A 154 -1.49 9.33 -3.12
CA CYS A 154 -0.34 8.73 -3.77
C CYS A 154 0.89 9.64 -3.79
N ASN A 155 0.72 10.95 -4.06
CA ASN A 155 1.82 11.90 -4.03
C ASN A 155 2.40 12.04 -2.62
N LEU A 156 1.54 12.20 -1.61
CA LEU A 156 1.98 12.30 -0.21
C LEU A 156 2.72 11.05 0.26
N LEU A 157 2.18 9.86 -0.05
CA LEU A 157 2.86 8.61 0.29
C LEU A 157 4.19 8.48 -0.47
N SER A 158 4.25 8.86 -1.74
CA SER A 158 5.46 8.90 -2.56
C SER A 158 6.55 9.78 -1.95
N ASP A 159 6.18 10.96 -1.46
CA ASP A 159 7.10 11.93 -0.87
C ASP A 159 7.76 11.41 0.43
N CYS A 160 7.05 10.57 1.19
CA CYS A 160 7.52 10.04 2.48
C CYS A 160 7.78 8.53 2.50
N ILE A 161 7.68 7.83 1.36
CA ILE A 161 7.78 6.36 1.27
C ILE A 161 9.12 5.80 1.76
N ASN A 162 10.18 6.60 1.75
CA ASN A 162 11.51 6.21 2.21
C ASN A 162 11.81 6.60 3.66
N GLU A 163 10.87 7.25 4.35
CA GLU A 163 10.97 7.58 5.76
C GLU A 163 10.67 6.36 6.65
N PRO A 164 11.06 6.38 7.93
CA PRO A 164 10.56 5.42 8.91
C PRO A 164 9.03 5.39 8.91
N GLN A 165 8.42 4.21 9.10
CA GLN A 165 6.97 4.05 8.95
C GLN A 165 6.14 4.94 9.88
N GLU A 166 6.63 5.23 11.09
CA GLU A 166 6.00 6.16 12.02
C GLU A 166 5.98 7.59 11.45
N VAL A 167 7.11 8.04 10.93
CA VAL A 167 7.23 9.38 10.31
C VAL A 167 6.36 9.48 9.05
N MET A 168 6.37 8.43 8.24
CA MET A 168 5.51 8.31 7.06
C MET A 168 4.03 8.39 7.45
N TYR A 169 3.61 7.60 8.44
CA TYR A 169 2.23 7.58 8.92
C TYR A 169 1.78 8.95 9.46
N ASP A 170 2.59 9.56 10.32
CA ASP A 170 2.29 10.87 10.90
C ASP A 170 2.20 11.96 9.82
N THR A 171 3.09 11.92 8.81
CA THR A 171 3.07 12.84 7.68
C THR A 171 1.78 12.68 6.87
N ILE A 172 1.38 11.45 6.56
CA ILE A 172 0.14 11.16 5.84
C ILE A 172 -1.07 11.60 6.69
N ARG A 173 -1.11 11.24 7.97
CA ARG A 173 -2.21 11.62 8.87
C ARG A 173 -2.40 13.13 8.95
N LYS A 174 -1.31 13.89 8.95
CA LYS A 174 -1.37 15.35 8.98
C LYS A 174 -1.82 15.92 7.64
N THR A 175 -1.12 15.62 6.56
CA THR A 175 -1.28 16.34 5.29
C THR A 175 -2.46 15.81 4.45
N TYR A 176 -2.69 14.50 4.44
CA TYR A 176 -3.89 13.94 3.82
C TYR A 176 -5.16 14.29 4.61
N GLY A 177 -5.02 14.51 5.92
CA GLY A 177 -6.08 15.05 6.78
C GLY A 177 -6.58 16.42 6.33
N GLU A 178 -5.69 17.29 5.84
CA GLU A 178 -6.06 18.61 5.28
C GLU A 178 -6.93 18.46 4.01
N ILE A 179 -6.62 17.50 3.14
CA ILE A 179 -7.46 17.18 1.97
C ILE A 179 -8.81 16.59 2.41
N ALA A 180 -8.80 15.76 3.46
CA ALA A 180 -9.99 15.12 4.02
C ALA A 180 -11.00 16.11 4.63
N GLU A 181 -10.61 17.35 4.93
CA GLU A 181 -11.54 18.39 5.43
C GLU A 181 -12.55 18.84 4.34
N THR A 182 -12.17 18.76 3.07
CA THR A 182 -13.00 19.28 1.95
C THR A 182 -13.41 18.20 0.94
N ASN A 183 -12.70 17.07 0.90
CA ASN A 183 -12.96 15.98 -0.03
C ASN A 183 -13.56 14.77 0.70
N PRO A 184 -14.82 14.40 0.45
CA PRO A 184 -15.50 13.32 1.17
C PRO A 184 -14.89 11.93 0.93
N VAL A 185 -14.28 11.69 -0.23
CA VAL A 185 -13.57 10.43 -0.55
C VAL A 185 -12.28 10.38 0.25
N ALA A 186 -11.51 11.47 0.27
CA ALA A 186 -10.31 11.56 1.09
C ALA A 186 -10.65 11.40 2.58
N HIS A 187 -11.74 11.98 3.06
CA HIS A 187 -12.22 11.80 4.44
C HIS A 187 -12.53 10.32 4.75
N TYR A 188 -13.21 9.63 3.84
CA TYR A 188 -13.50 8.21 3.99
C TYR A 188 -12.22 7.38 4.05
N ASN A 189 -11.30 7.60 3.11
CA ASN A 189 -10.02 6.88 3.00
C ASN A 189 -9.09 7.18 4.18
N TYR A 190 -8.98 8.45 4.58
CA TYR A 190 -8.19 8.92 5.73
C TYR A 190 -8.51 8.15 7.02
N ASN A 191 -9.79 7.92 7.29
CA ASN A 191 -10.23 7.19 8.48
C ASN A 191 -9.95 5.68 8.42
N ARG A 192 -9.35 5.20 7.32
CA ARG A 192 -9.04 3.78 7.07
C ARG A 192 -7.57 3.55 6.73
N LEU A 193 -6.69 4.41 7.25
CA LEU A 193 -5.24 4.25 7.16
C LEU A 193 -4.69 3.92 8.54
N TYR A 194 -3.87 2.88 8.64
CA TYR A 194 -3.41 2.31 9.90
C TYR A 194 -1.92 2.02 9.86
N LEU A 195 -1.32 1.98 11.05
CA LEU A 195 0.05 1.52 11.27
C LEU A 195 0.07 0.54 12.44
N GLN A 196 0.71 -0.62 12.26
CA GLN A 196 0.95 -1.59 13.31
C GLN A 196 2.42 -1.96 13.39
N ASN A 197 3.09 -1.58 14.47
CA ASN A 197 4.53 -1.77 14.69
C ASN A 197 4.84 -2.81 15.75
N GLU A 198 3.92 -3.09 16.66
CA GLU A 198 4.12 -4.04 17.76
C GLU A 198 3.51 -5.41 17.43
N LYS A 199 4.16 -6.49 17.91
CA LYS A 199 3.53 -7.82 17.90
C LYS A 199 2.50 -7.84 19.02
N ILE A 200 1.24 -7.97 18.64
CA ILE A 200 0.13 -8.20 19.58
C ILE A 200 0.22 -9.62 20.14
#